data_51e99d99045830cecc35daf8f8ad8f25
#
_entry.id   51e99d99045830cecc35daf8f8ad8f25
#
_cell.length_a   1.000
_cell.length_b   1.000
_cell.length_c   1.000
_cell.angle_alpha   90.00
_cell.angle_beta   90.00
_cell.angle_gamma   90.00
#
_symmetry.space_group_name_H-M   'P 1'
#
loop_
_entity.id
_entity.type
_entity.pdbx_description
1 polymer ?
#
loop_
_entity_poly.entity_id
_entity_poly.type
_entity_poly.pdbx_seq_one_letter_code
_entity_poly.pdbx_strand_id
1 'polypeptide(L)'
;MTDKLILEKIHNTAKITINNPSANTWDLESLSGLEEIIELLNKDDEVFSLVITGQGEKFFSAGADLKVFHEGGKDAAKEMSTAFSQAFEALSKFRGVSIAAINGFAMGGGLECALACDIRVAEEKAVLALPEPKVGLLPCGGGTQVLPRLVGEGWAKRIILTGEQIKPDQALKIGLIEEKVENGKSLDTAMSIASSVANQSPSSIAQCKDLIHKARLSDEPYKEELEPFVKLFDTKDQKEGVEAFLDKRKPNWQNA
;
A
#
# COMPACT_ATOMS: atom_id res chain seq x y z
N MET A 1 2.44 20.16 -2.65
CA MET A 1 3.20 18.88 -2.69
C MET A 1 4.51 19.07 -1.92
N THR A 2 4.91 18.13 -1.11
CA THR A 2 6.14 18.17 -0.28
C THR A 2 7.33 17.57 -1.03
N ASP A 3 8.56 18.08 -0.76
CA ASP A 3 9.80 17.50 -1.31
C ASP A 3 10.16 16.12 -0.68
N LYS A 4 9.44 15.74 0.40
CA LYS A 4 9.63 14.45 1.10
C LYS A 4 9.00 13.26 0.38
N LEU A 5 8.19 13.51 -0.63
CA LEU A 5 7.59 12.52 -1.51
C LEU A 5 7.79 12.94 -2.96
N ILE A 6 8.54 12.14 -3.71
CA ILE A 6 8.77 12.39 -5.13
C ILE A 6 7.73 11.59 -5.92
N LEU A 7 6.85 12.28 -6.62
CA LEU A 7 5.84 11.69 -7.49
C LEU A 7 6.29 11.75 -8.96
N GLU A 8 6.28 10.60 -9.62
CA GLU A 8 6.55 10.45 -11.06
C GLU A 8 5.43 9.64 -11.70
N LYS A 9 4.99 10.03 -12.88
CA LYS A 9 4.03 9.24 -13.68
C LYS A 9 4.78 8.56 -14.83
N ILE A 10 4.70 7.23 -14.86
CA ILE A 10 5.35 6.37 -15.86
C ILE A 10 4.24 5.56 -16.55
N HIS A 11 3.83 5.99 -17.73
CA HIS A 11 2.64 5.46 -18.41
C HIS A 11 1.40 5.52 -17.49
N ASN A 12 0.74 4.41 -17.23
CA ASN A 12 -0.44 4.30 -16.35
C ASN A 12 -0.09 4.01 -14.88
N THR A 13 1.18 4.16 -14.50
CA THR A 13 1.65 3.89 -13.14
C THR A 13 2.18 5.18 -12.50
N ALA A 14 1.68 5.51 -11.33
CA ALA A 14 2.29 6.51 -10.46
C ALA A 14 3.40 5.85 -9.63
N LYS A 15 4.58 6.47 -9.54
CA LYS A 15 5.65 6.06 -8.63
C LYS A 15 5.83 7.12 -7.57
N ILE A 16 5.70 6.75 -6.30
CA ILE A 16 6.01 7.57 -5.14
C ILE A 16 7.33 7.08 -4.54
N THR A 17 8.30 7.98 -4.42
CA THR A 17 9.53 7.70 -3.68
C THR A 17 9.52 8.47 -2.36
N ILE A 18 9.57 7.75 -1.23
CA ILE A 18 9.70 8.34 0.11
C ILE A 18 11.10 8.92 0.22
N ASN A 19 11.23 10.25 0.29
CA ASN A 19 12.48 10.99 0.23
C ASN A 19 12.63 11.90 1.47
N ASN A 20 12.64 11.31 2.65
CA ASN A 20 12.87 12.06 3.90
C ASN A 20 14.13 11.51 4.61
N PRO A 21 15.34 11.98 4.21
CA PRO A 21 16.58 11.51 4.78
C PRO A 21 16.65 11.86 6.30
N SER A 22 17.42 11.03 7.09
CA SER A 22 18.32 9.96 6.65
C SER A 22 17.67 8.57 6.54
N ALA A 23 16.43 8.39 6.99
CA ALA A 23 15.84 7.06 7.14
C ALA A 23 14.41 6.98 6.56
N ASN A 24 14.04 7.93 5.72
CA ASN A 24 12.70 8.01 5.10
C ASN A 24 11.58 7.97 6.16
N THR A 25 11.75 8.76 7.23
CA THR A 25 10.77 8.83 8.32
C THR A 25 9.52 9.58 7.90
N TRP A 26 8.41 9.23 8.51
CA TRP A 26 7.14 9.92 8.37
C TRP A 26 7.01 11.04 9.40
N ASP A 27 6.54 12.19 8.96
CA ASP A 27 6.12 13.33 9.75
C ASP A 27 4.79 13.90 9.22
N LEU A 28 4.25 14.91 9.87
CA LEU A 28 2.95 15.49 9.48
C LEU A 28 2.92 15.97 8.03
N GLU A 29 4.02 16.56 7.56
CA GLU A 29 4.13 17.07 6.20
C GLU A 29 4.10 15.94 5.16
N SER A 30 4.88 14.89 5.37
CA SER A 30 4.93 13.75 4.44
C SER A 30 3.63 12.92 4.49
N LEU A 31 2.99 12.78 5.65
CA LEU A 31 1.70 12.09 5.78
C LEU A 31 0.59 12.85 5.07
N SER A 32 0.46 14.16 5.31
CA SER A 32 -0.51 15.00 4.59
C SER A 32 -0.22 15.02 3.09
N GLY A 33 1.05 15.10 2.70
CA GLY A 33 1.46 15.02 1.29
C GLY A 33 1.08 13.69 0.63
N LEU A 34 1.15 12.57 1.35
CA LEU A 34 0.70 11.27 0.81
C LEU A 34 -0.80 11.27 0.57
N GLU A 35 -1.60 11.76 1.52
CA GLU A 35 -3.04 11.87 1.39
C GLU A 35 -3.42 12.73 0.17
N GLU A 36 -2.83 13.93 0.03
CA GLU A 36 -3.04 14.81 -1.13
C GLU A 36 -2.68 14.13 -2.46
N ILE A 37 -1.56 13.41 -2.51
CA ILE A 37 -1.14 12.67 -3.71
C ILE A 37 -2.17 11.59 -4.06
N ILE A 38 -2.62 10.79 -3.09
CA ILE A 38 -3.61 9.74 -3.34
C ILE A 38 -4.94 10.32 -3.83
N GLU A 39 -5.39 11.44 -3.25
CA GLU A 39 -6.59 12.14 -3.74
C GLU A 39 -6.44 12.62 -5.18
N LEU A 40 -5.27 13.15 -5.53
CA LEU A 40 -4.97 13.58 -6.90
C LEU A 40 -4.97 12.38 -7.86
N LEU A 41 -4.32 11.29 -7.51
CA LEU A 41 -4.24 10.08 -8.33
C LEU A 41 -5.60 9.41 -8.50
N ASN A 42 -6.48 9.48 -7.50
CA ASN A 42 -7.85 8.96 -7.60
C ASN A 42 -8.72 9.75 -8.61
N LYS A 43 -8.31 10.98 -8.96
CA LYS A 43 -8.99 11.83 -9.96
C LYS A 43 -8.37 11.74 -11.35
N ASP A 44 -7.20 11.09 -11.49
CA ASP A 44 -6.50 10.93 -12.76
C ASP A 44 -6.86 9.59 -13.43
N ASP A 45 -7.76 9.64 -14.40
CA ASP A 45 -8.28 8.46 -15.10
C ASP A 45 -7.23 7.69 -15.90
N GLU A 46 -6.04 8.26 -16.11
CA GLU A 46 -4.93 7.57 -16.77
C GLU A 46 -4.04 6.77 -15.81
N VAL A 47 -4.25 6.90 -14.48
CA VAL A 47 -3.47 6.16 -13.48
C VAL A 47 -4.22 4.91 -13.03
N PHE A 48 -3.67 3.73 -13.30
CA PHE A 48 -4.25 2.42 -12.99
C PHE A 48 -3.56 1.73 -11.82
N SER A 49 -2.31 2.10 -11.55
CA SER A 49 -1.52 1.53 -10.47
C SER A 49 -0.61 2.56 -9.80
N LEU A 50 -0.19 2.24 -8.59
CA LEU A 50 0.73 3.01 -7.78
C LEU A 50 1.83 2.11 -7.26
N VAL A 51 3.09 2.52 -7.41
CA VAL A 51 4.24 1.88 -6.76
C VAL A 51 4.83 2.85 -5.75
N ILE A 52 5.04 2.40 -4.52
CA ILE A 52 5.71 3.18 -3.47
C ILE A 52 7.00 2.49 -3.05
N THR A 53 8.10 3.27 -2.94
CA THR A 53 9.44 2.79 -2.54
C THR A 53 10.17 3.83 -1.71
N GLY A 54 11.27 3.45 -1.05
CA GLY A 54 12.13 4.36 -0.29
C GLY A 54 13.30 4.88 -1.12
N GLN A 55 13.69 6.14 -0.92
CA GLN A 55 14.91 6.70 -1.50
C GLN A 55 16.15 6.04 -0.89
N GLY A 56 17.12 5.72 -1.75
CA GLY A 56 18.37 5.07 -1.35
C GLY A 56 18.23 3.54 -1.20
N GLU A 57 19.23 2.90 -0.60
CA GLU A 57 19.33 1.43 -0.59
C GLU A 57 19.02 0.79 0.77
N LYS A 58 18.99 1.60 1.84
CA LYS A 58 18.95 1.07 3.21
C LYS A 58 17.55 1.02 3.79
N PHE A 59 16.75 2.02 3.53
CA PHE A 59 15.44 2.16 4.13
C PHE A 59 14.34 2.26 3.07
N PHE A 60 13.33 1.44 3.20
CA PHE A 60 12.01 1.76 2.69
C PHE A 60 11.45 2.92 3.52
N SER A 61 11.26 2.71 4.81
CA SER A 61 10.99 3.74 5.81
C SER A 61 11.24 3.20 7.22
N ALA A 62 11.87 4.01 8.07
CA ALA A 62 12.08 3.69 9.49
C ALA A 62 10.87 4.00 10.39
N GLY A 63 9.75 4.44 9.82
CA GLY A 63 8.54 4.79 10.57
C GLY A 63 8.50 6.25 11.00
N ALA A 64 7.86 6.54 12.13
CA ALA A 64 7.69 7.89 12.64
C ALA A 64 9.02 8.53 13.07
N ASP A 65 9.12 9.85 12.93
CA ASP A 65 10.15 10.61 13.64
C ASP A 65 9.79 10.67 15.14
N LEU A 66 10.51 9.89 15.95
CA LEU A 66 10.25 9.77 17.39
C LEU A 66 10.48 11.07 18.17
N LYS A 67 11.18 12.06 17.63
CA LYS A 67 11.39 13.35 18.26
C LYS A 67 10.06 14.07 18.52
N VAL A 68 9.12 13.94 17.58
CA VAL A 68 7.78 14.53 17.71
C VAL A 68 7.06 14.03 18.96
N PHE A 69 7.19 12.74 19.30
CA PHE A 69 6.56 12.17 20.48
C PHE A 69 7.29 12.50 21.78
N HIS A 70 8.59 12.74 21.72
CA HIS A 70 9.37 13.13 22.89
C HIS A 70 9.06 14.55 23.36
N GLU A 71 8.85 15.48 22.43
CA GLU A 71 8.70 16.91 22.72
C GLU A 71 7.24 17.36 22.82
N GLY A 72 6.30 16.67 22.15
CA GLY A 72 4.97 17.19 21.86
C GLY A 72 3.81 16.75 22.79
N GLY A 73 4.01 15.78 23.67
CA GLY A 73 2.97 15.31 24.58
C GLY A 73 1.73 14.69 23.90
N LYS A 74 0.58 14.72 24.58
CA LYS A 74 -0.66 14.05 24.11
C LYS A 74 -1.25 14.68 22.84
N ASP A 75 -1.15 15.98 22.68
CA ASP A 75 -1.74 16.67 21.52
C ASP A 75 -0.98 16.32 20.24
N ALA A 76 0.36 16.35 20.27
CA ALA A 76 1.19 15.91 19.17
C ALA A 76 1.00 14.42 18.87
N ALA A 77 0.86 13.57 19.89
CA ALA A 77 0.56 12.16 19.71
C ALA A 77 -0.78 11.94 19.00
N LYS A 78 -1.82 12.70 19.37
CA LYS A 78 -3.13 12.66 18.71
C LYS A 78 -3.05 13.12 17.26
N GLU A 79 -2.37 14.24 17.01
CA GLU A 79 -2.19 14.79 15.67
C GLU A 79 -1.46 13.79 14.75
N MET A 80 -0.32 13.25 15.20
CA MET A 80 0.45 12.27 14.45
C MET A 80 -0.33 10.97 14.20
N SER A 81 -1.00 10.42 15.21
CA SER A 81 -1.79 9.18 15.04
C SER A 81 -2.96 9.38 14.07
N THR A 82 -3.59 10.57 14.10
CA THR A 82 -4.62 10.93 13.14
C THR A 82 -4.06 11.01 11.72
N ALA A 83 -2.92 11.68 11.54
CA ALA A 83 -2.26 11.81 10.24
C ALA A 83 -1.83 10.44 9.67
N PHE A 84 -1.25 9.56 10.48
CA PHE A 84 -0.93 8.18 10.07
C PHE A 84 -2.17 7.41 9.62
N SER A 85 -3.23 7.46 10.41
CA SER A 85 -4.48 6.78 10.09
C SER A 85 -5.08 7.29 8.78
N GLN A 86 -5.18 8.60 8.59
CA GLN A 86 -5.76 9.21 7.40
C GLN A 86 -4.94 8.90 6.14
N ALA A 87 -3.62 9.11 6.19
CA ALA A 87 -2.75 8.88 5.04
C ALA A 87 -2.75 7.41 4.59
N PHE A 88 -2.67 6.46 5.52
CA PHE A 88 -2.62 5.04 5.15
C PHE A 88 -4.00 4.46 4.85
N GLU A 89 -5.06 5.01 5.43
CA GLU A 89 -6.42 4.71 4.98
C GLU A 89 -6.66 5.22 3.56
N ALA A 90 -6.23 6.45 3.22
CA ALA A 90 -6.29 6.97 1.86
C ALA A 90 -5.52 6.07 0.88
N LEU A 91 -4.28 5.66 1.23
CA LEU A 91 -3.49 4.73 0.42
C LEU A 91 -4.21 3.39 0.21
N SER A 92 -4.80 2.82 1.25
CA SER A 92 -5.53 1.55 1.14
C SER A 92 -6.78 1.66 0.26
N LYS A 93 -7.38 2.85 0.19
CA LYS A 93 -8.55 3.18 -0.63
C LYS A 93 -8.18 3.72 -2.03
N PHE A 94 -6.90 3.73 -2.40
CA PHE A 94 -6.54 4.07 -3.77
C PHE A 94 -7.29 3.16 -4.74
N ARG A 95 -7.99 3.76 -5.73
CA ARG A 95 -8.91 3.02 -6.62
C ARG A 95 -8.25 1.98 -7.52
N GLY A 96 -6.98 2.20 -7.88
CA GLY A 96 -6.17 1.25 -8.64
C GLY A 96 -5.41 0.27 -7.72
N VAL A 97 -4.44 -0.44 -8.28
CA VAL A 97 -3.60 -1.37 -7.53
C VAL A 97 -2.38 -0.65 -6.96
N SER A 98 -2.18 -0.73 -5.65
CA SER A 98 -1.01 -0.18 -4.94
C SER A 98 0.01 -1.27 -4.60
N ILE A 99 1.29 -1.01 -4.86
CA ILE A 99 2.37 -1.97 -4.70
C ILE A 99 3.49 -1.34 -3.88
N ALA A 100 3.85 -1.95 -2.75
CA ALA A 100 5.02 -1.57 -1.98
C ALA A 100 6.27 -2.31 -2.50
N ALA A 101 7.22 -1.55 -3.04
CA ALA A 101 8.55 -2.05 -3.43
C ALA A 101 9.52 -1.82 -2.27
N ILE A 102 9.65 -2.82 -1.40
CA ILE A 102 10.37 -2.72 -0.11
C ILE A 102 11.85 -2.97 -0.36
N ASN A 103 12.60 -1.89 -0.52
CA ASN A 103 14.02 -1.88 -0.87
C ASN A 103 14.97 -1.95 0.34
N GLY A 104 14.45 -2.11 1.57
CA GLY A 104 15.27 -2.13 2.78
C GLY A 104 14.44 -2.25 4.06
N PHE A 105 14.88 -1.58 5.13
CA PHE A 105 14.15 -1.58 6.40
C PHE A 105 12.76 -0.94 6.25
N ALA A 106 11.72 -1.68 6.66
CA ALA A 106 10.33 -1.23 6.79
C ALA A 106 9.90 -1.41 8.25
N MET A 107 10.03 -0.35 9.04
CA MET A 107 9.88 -0.41 10.50
C MET A 107 8.72 0.47 10.94
N GLY A 108 7.90 -0.01 11.88
CA GLY A 108 6.78 0.76 12.43
C GLY A 108 5.87 1.31 11.33
N GLY A 109 5.61 2.63 11.33
CA GLY A 109 4.85 3.29 10.26
C GLY A 109 5.37 3.02 8.85
N GLY A 110 6.64 2.61 8.68
CA GLY A 110 7.16 2.15 7.39
C GLY A 110 6.56 0.82 6.96
N LEU A 111 6.43 -0.15 7.89
CA LEU A 111 5.72 -1.39 7.59
C LEU A 111 4.21 -1.13 7.46
N GLU A 112 3.62 -0.24 8.27
CA GLU A 112 2.20 0.11 8.15
C GLU A 112 1.86 0.72 6.78
N CYS A 113 2.75 1.55 6.21
CA CYS A 113 2.63 2.04 4.82
C CYS A 113 2.61 0.86 3.82
N ALA A 114 3.52 -0.09 3.97
CA ALA A 114 3.54 -1.27 3.09
C ALA A 114 2.30 -2.16 3.27
N LEU A 115 1.77 -2.28 4.50
CA LEU A 115 0.53 -3.00 4.81
C LEU A 115 -0.71 -2.32 4.22
N ALA A 116 -0.68 -1.01 4.04
CA ALA A 116 -1.75 -0.25 3.39
C ALA A 116 -1.78 -0.44 1.86
N CYS A 117 -0.70 -0.94 1.26
CA CYS A 117 -0.68 -1.33 -0.15
C CYS A 117 -1.36 -2.69 -0.37
N ASP A 118 -1.81 -2.94 -1.61
CA ASP A 118 -2.44 -4.21 -2.00
C ASP A 118 -1.41 -5.34 -2.08
N ILE A 119 -0.23 -5.07 -2.64
CA ILE A 119 0.84 -6.05 -2.91
C ILE A 119 2.16 -5.54 -2.31
N ARG A 120 2.97 -6.45 -1.77
CA ARG A 120 4.30 -6.17 -1.19
C ARG A 120 5.35 -7.04 -1.85
N VAL A 121 6.36 -6.39 -2.45
CA VAL A 121 7.56 -7.02 -3.01
C VAL A 121 8.74 -6.59 -2.15
N ALA A 122 9.50 -7.53 -1.59
CA ALA A 122 10.62 -7.20 -0.70
C ALA A 122 11.95 -7.77 -1.18
N GLU A 123 13.00 -6.95 -1.08
CA GLU A 123 14.38 -7.38 -1.34
C GLU A 123 14.89 -8.31 -0.24
N GLU A 124 15.80 -9.23 -0.58
CA GLU A 124 16.38 -10.20 0.37
C GLU A 124 17.01 -9.56 1.61
N LYS A 125 17.56 -8.33 1.49
CA LYS A 125 18.12 -7.57 2.60
C LYS A 125 17.09 -6.89 3.48
N ALA A 126 15.81 -6.84 3.07
CA ALA A 126 14.77 -6.13 3.80
C ALA A 126 14.56 -6.68 5.22
N VAL A 127 14.05 -5.83 6.08
CA VAL A 127 13.70 -6.18 7.47
C VAL A 127 12.38 -5.52 7.78
N LEU A 128 11.40 -6.32 8.19
CA LEU A 128 10.05 -5.87 8.48
C LEU A 128 9.74 -6.03 9.97
N ALA A 129 9.23 -4.99 10.62
CA ALA A 129 8.84 -5.08 12.03
C ALA A 129 7.82 -3.99 12.42
N LEU A 130 7.06 -4.27 13.48
CA LEU A 130 6.26 -3.31 14.23
C LEU A 130 6.79 -3.23 15.68
N PRO A 131 7.89 -2.51 15.92
CA PRO A 131 8.59 -2.52 17.20
C PRO A 131 8.10 -1.45 18.18
N GLU A 132 6.95 -0.82 17.94
CA GLU A 132 6.43 0.30 18.72
C GLU A 132 6.39 0.03 20.24
N PRO A 133 6.04 -1.20 20.72
CA PRO A 133 6.06 -1.48 22.16
C PRO A 133 7.44 -1.33 22.82
N LYS A 134 8.55 -1.43 22.07
CA LYS A 134 9.89 -1.20 22.60
C LYS A 134 10.13 0.24 23.06
N VAL A 135 9.35 1.16 22.55
CA VAL A 135 9.41 2.59 22.90
C VAL A 135 8.13 3.08 23.61
N GLY A 136 7.32 2.14 24.12
CA GLY A 136 6.10 2.45 24.87
C GLY A 136 4.93 2.95 24.02
N LEU A 137 4.97 2.68 22.70
CA LEU A 137 3.93 3.05 21.74
C LEU A 137 3.21 1.80 21.21
N LEU A 138 2.25 2.01 20.35
CA LEU A 138 1.57 0.97 19.57
C LEU A 138 1.46 1.42 18.10
N PRO A 139 1.33 0.49 17.13
CA PRO A 139 1.07 0.82 15.73
C PRO A 139 -0.25 1.59 15.60
N CYS A 140 -0.24 2.74 14.93
CA CYS A 140 -1.41 3.62 14.81
C CYS A 140 -1.83 3.92 13.35
N GLY A 141 -1.09 3.41 12.38
CA GLY A 141 -1.39 3.50 10.94
C GLY A 141 -2.03 2.23 10.35
N GLY A 142 -2.70 1.41 11.18
CA GLY A 142 -3.41 0.21 10.73
C GLY A 142 -2.70 -1.12 11.05
N GLY A 143 -1.48 -1.11 11.58
CA GLY A 143 -0.69 -2.31 11.83
C GLY A 143 -1.39 -3.35 12.70
N THR A 144 -2.08 -2.95 13.76
CA THR A 144 -2.84 -3.87 14.63
C THR A 144 -4.09 -4.44 13.96
N GLN A 145 -4.57 -3.83 12.89
CA GLN A 145 -5.81 -4.23 12.19
C GLN A 145 -5.53 -5.02 10.91
N VAL A 146 -4.51 -4.60 10.14
CA VAL A 146 -4.18 -5.20 8.84
C VAL A 146 -3.28 -6.43 9.00
N LEU A 147 -2.22 -6.34 9.83
CA LEU A 147 -1.28 -7.43 9.99
C LEU A 147 -1.94 -8.77 10.39
N PRO A 148 -2.86 -8.84 11.40
CA PRO A 148 -3.52 -10.11 11.75
C PRO A 148 -4.35 -10.72 10.62
N ARG A 149 -4.83 -9.90 9.71
CA ARG A 149 -5.61 -10.36 8.55
C ARG A 149 -4.73 -11.06 7.50
N LEU A 150 -3.47 -10.66 7.39
CA LEU A 150 -2.51 -11.23 6.45
C LEU A 150 -1.85 -12.48 7.02
N VAL A 151 -1.29 -12.40 8.24
CA VAL A 151 -0.42 -13.45 8.81
C VAL A 151 -1.08 -14.30 9.89
N GLY A 152 -2.33 -13.99 10.24
CA GLY A 152 -3.04 -14.59 11.37
C GLY A 152 -2.63 -13.97 12.71
N GLU A 153 -3.51 -14.15 13.73
CA GLU A 153 -3.37 -13.49 15.04
C GLU A 153 -2.08 -13.91 15.78
N GLY A 154 -1.66 -15.17 15.66
CA GLY A 154 -0.48 -15.69 16.33
C GLY A 154 0.79 -15.00 15.87
N TRP A 155 1.01 -14.88 14.56
CA TRP A 155 2.16 -14.17 14.00
C TRP A 155 2.09 -12.66 14.25
N ALA A 156 0.91 -12.05 14.14
CA ALA A 156 0.74 -10.63 14.45
C ALA A 156 1.14 -10.32 15.90
N LYS A 157 0.66 -11.11 16.87
CA LYS A 157 1.06 -10.99 18.27
C LYS A 157 2.55 -11.15 18.46
N ARG A 158 3.17 -12.14 17.81
CA ARG A 158 4.60 -12.37 17.88
C ARG A 158 5.38 -11.16 17.35
N ILE A 159 5.04 -10.65 16.17
CA ILE A 159 5.72 -9.49 15.55
C ILE A 159 5.58 -8.24 16.42
N ILE A 160 4.35 -7.91 16.84
CA ILE A 160 4.08 -6.67 17.58
C ILE A 160 4.54 -6.76 19.05
N LEU A 161 4.11 -7.81 19.78
CA LEU A 161 4.31 -7.86 21.23
C LEU A 161 5.76 -8.18 21.62
N THR A 162 6.52 -8.85 20.76
CA THR A 162 7.95 -9.11 21.00
C THR A 162 8.86 -8.13 20.27
N GLY A 163 8.32 -7.38 19.29
CA GLY A 163 9.10 -6.51 18.41
C GLY A 163 10.06 -7.30 17.53
N GLU A 164 9.69 -8.54 17.17
CA GLU A 164 10.51 -9.40 16.31
C GLU A 164 10.67 -8.80 14.92
N GLN A 165 11.89 -8.85 14.41
CA GLN A 165 12.22 -8.45 13.04
C GLN A 165 12.07 -9.64 12.10
N ILE A 166 11.26 -9.51 11.09
CA ILE A 166 10.97 -10.57 10.12
C ILE A 166 11.81 -10.35 8.87
N LYS A 167 12.53 -11.39 8.46
CA LYS A 167 13.27 -11.44 7.20
C LYS A 167 12.37 -11.88 6.05
N PRO A 168 12.68 -11.54 4.78
CA PRO A 168 11.82 -11.80 3.63
C PRO A 168 11.45 -13.27 3.43
N ASP A 169 12.33 -14.21 3.73
CA ASP A 169 12.00 -15.65 3.66
C ASP A 169 10.87 -16.04 4.61
N GLN A 170 10.94 -15.53 5.85
CA GLN A 170 9.88 -15.77 6.82
C GLN A 170 8.63 -14.96 6.47
N ALA A 171 8.79 -13.72 6.00
CA ALA A 171 7.69 -12.85 5.57
C ALA A 171 6.87 -13.49 4.44
N LEU A 172 7.53 -14.04 3.43
CA LEU A 172 6.88 -14.78 2.34
C LEU A 172 6.14 -16.02 2.87
N LYS A 173 6.79 -16.80 3.73
CA LYS A 173 6.21 -18.03 4.30
C LYS A 173 4.93 -17.79 5.10
N ILE A 174 4.83 -16.65 5.79
CA ILE A 174 3.66 -16.33 6.63
C ILE A 174 2.62 -15.45 5.92
N GLY A 175 2.84 -15.09 4.65
CA GLY A 175 1.94 -14.23 3.89
C GLY A 175 2.01 -12.73 4.25
N LEU A 176 3.14 -12.28 4.83
CA LEU A 176 3.38 -10.86 5.08
C LEU A 176 3.78 -10.09 3.81
N ILE A 177 4.43 -10.76 2.87
CA ILE A 177 4.75 -10.27 1.53
C ILE A 177 4.32 -11.29 0.49
N GLU A 178 4.06 -10.83 -0.72
CA GLU A 178 3.66 -11.67 -1.85
C GLU A 178 4.86 -12.16 -2.66
N GLU A 179 5.97 -11.38 -2.68
CA GLU A 179 7.16 -11.75 -3.45
C GLU A 179 8.45 -11.33 -2.75
N LYS A 180 9.45 -12.22 -2.78
CA LYS A 180 10.83 -11.94 -2.36
C LYS A 180 11.72 -11.90 -3.60
N VAL A 181 12.54 -10.87 -3.73
CA VAL A 181 13.44 -10.64 -4.86
C VAL A 181 14.86 -10.35 -4.45
N GLU A 182 15.80 -10.48 -5.38
CA GLU A 182 17.19 -10.08 -5.20
C GLU A 182 17.30 -8.59 -4.85
N ASN A 183 18.41 -8.22 -4.20
CA ASN A 183 18.69 -6.84 -3.85
C ASN A 183 18.75 -5.94 -5.09
N GLY A 184 18.09 -4.79 -5.03
CA GLY A 184 17.98 -3.84 -6.13
C GLY A 184 16.86 -4.18 -7.16
N LYS A 185 16.05 -5.22 -6.90
CA LYS A 185 15.02 -5.68 -7.84
C LYS A 185 13.58 -5.41 -7.42
N SER A 186 13.34 -4.89 -6.21
CA SER A 186 11.97 -4.65 -5.74
C SER A 186 11.21 -3.66 -6.62
N LEU A 187 11.85 -2.58 -7.04
CA LEU A 187 11.22 -1.58 -7.89
C LEU A 187 10.91 -2.13 -9.29
N ASP A 188 11.87 -2.80 -9.93
CA ASP A 188 11.69 -3.40 -11.27
C ASP A 188 10.53 -4.40 -11.26
N THR A 189 10.48 -5.26 -10.24
CA THR A 189 9.41 -6.26 -10.08
C THR A 189 8.06 -5.59 -9.82
N ALA A 190 7.99 -4.61 -8.93
CA ALA A 190 6.76 -3.87 -8.66
C ALA A 190 6.24 -3.14 -9.91
N MET A 191 7.12 -2.53 -10.71
CA MET A 191 6.77 -1.90 -11.99
C MET A 191 6.29 -2.92 -13.02
N SER A 192 6.84 -4.14 -13.04
CA SER A 192 6.37 -5.23 -13.89
C SER A 192 4.95 -5.67 -13.51
N ILE A 193 4.67 -5.82 -12.21
CA ILE A 193 3.32 -6.12 -11.71
C ILE A 193 2.36 -4.98 -12.10
N ALA A 194 2.75 -3.71 -11.88
CA ALA A 194 1.97 -2.55 -12.27
C ALA A 194 1.66 -2.51 -13.78
N SER A 195 2.63 -2.86 -14.62
CA SER A 195 2.43 -2.99 -16.07
C SER A 195 1.41 -4.09 -16.43
N SER A 196 1.36 -5.18 -15.65
CA SER A 196 0.37 -6.23 -15.84
C SER A 196 -1.05 -5.77 -15.49
N VAL A 197 -1.18 -4.87 -14.50
CA VAL A 197 -2.45 -4.22 -14.12
C VAL A 197 -3.02 -3.42 -15.28
N ALA A 198 -2.18 -2.77 -16.09
CA ALA A 198 -2.63 -1.98 -17.24
C ALA A 198 -3.34 -2.80 -18.34
N ASN A 199 -3.26 -4.13 -18.27
CA ASN A 199 -4.00 -5.03 -19.16
C ASN A 199 -5.40 -5.41 -18.62
N GLN A 200 -5.76 -4.95 -17.43
CA GLN A 200 -7.04 -5.23 -16.77
C GLN A 200 -7.95 -4.00 -16.80
N SER A 201 -9.27 -4.22 -16.77
CA SER A 201 -10.23 -3.13 -16.67
C SER A 201 -10.09 -2.38 -15.34
N PRO A 202 -9.79 -1.06 -15.35
CA PRO A 202 -9.66 -0.27 -14.12
C PRO A 202 -10.95 -0.24 -13.29
N SER A 203 -12.11 -0.16 -13.94
CA SER A 203 -13.40 -0.17 -13.25
C SER A 203 -13.68 -1.52 -12.57
N SER A 204 -13.33 -2.64 -13.22
CA SER A 204 -13.45 -3.97 -12.62
C SER A 204 -12.49 -4.16 -11.44
N ILE A 205 -11.24 -3.68 -11.56
CA ILE A 205 -10.25 -3.70 -10.47
C ILE A 205 -10.80 -2.96 -9.25
N ALA A 206 -11.31 -1.73 -9.43
CA ALA A 206 -11.84 -0.94 -8.34
C ALA A 206 -12.98 -1.65 -7.59
N GLN A 207 -13.89 -2.30 -8.32
CA GLN A 207 -14.99 -3.08 -7.72
C GLN A 207 -14.47 -4.34 -7.00
N CYS A 208 -13.56 -5.10 -7.62
CA CYS A 208 -12.96 -6.28 -6.99
C CYS A 208 -12.24 -5.92 -5.69
N LYS A 209 -11.45 -4.83 -5.70
CA LYS A 209 -10.71 -4.37 -4.52
C LYS A 209 -11.66 -3.98 -3.39
N ASP A 210 -12.71 -3.22 -3.68
CA ASP A 210 -13.72 -2.84 -2.68
C ASP A 210 -14.42 -4.08 -2.08
N LEU A 211 -14.79 -5.04 -2.91
CA LEU A 211 -15.38 -6.29 -2.46
C LEU A 211 -14.43 -7.13 -1.59
N ILE A 212 -13.16 -7.23 -1.98
CA ILE A 212 -12.14 -7.95 -1.19
C ILE A 212 -11.97 -7.28 0.19
N HIS A 213 -11.95 -5.95 0.26
CA HIS A 213 -11.87 -5.21 1.53
C HIS A 213 -13.10 -5.49 2.43
N LYS A 214 -14.28 -5.60 1.84
CA LYS A 214 -15.55 -5.87 2.56
C LYS A 214 -15.74 -7.34 2.93
N ALA A 215 -15.09 -8.27 2.25
CA ALA A 215 -15.35 -9.72 2.34
C ALA A 215 -15.35 -10.30 3.76
N ARG A 216 -14.69 -9.66 4.72
CA ARG A 216 -14.60 -10.10 6.11
C ARG A 216 -15.64 -9.47 7.04
N LEU A 217 -16.46 -8.56 6.51
CA LEU A 217 -17.46 -7.80 7.27
C LEU A 217 -18.89 -8.21 6.92
N SER A 218 -19.08 -9.02 5.89
CA SER A 218 -20.39 -9.40 5.38
C SER A 218 -20.82 -10.79 5.86
N ASP A 219 -22.04 -10.87 6.37
CA ASP A 219 -22.72 -12.14 6.69
C ASP A 219 -23.31 -12.82 5.44
N GLU A 220 -23.39 -12.10 4.31
CA GLU A 220 -23.95 -12.59 3.04
C GLU A 220 -22.98 -12.34 1.85
N PRO A 221 -21.76 -12.90 1.86
CA PRO A 221 -20.69 -12.54 0.92
C PRO A 221 -21.08 -12.70 -0.56
N TYR A 222 -21.88 -13.71 -0.92
CA TYR A 222 -22.31 -13.91 -2.31
C TYR A 222 -23.29 -12.84 -2.81
N LYS A 223 -24.04 -12.20 -1.92
CA LYS A 223 -24.96 -11.11 -2.30
C LYS A 223 -24.20 -9.79 -2.52
N GLU A 224 -23.09 -9.59 -1.83
CA GLU A 224 -22.26 -8.38 -1.98
C GLU A 224 -21.70 -8.24 -3.41
N GLU A 225 -21.56 -9.33 -4.16
CA GLU A 225 -21.03 -9.32 -5.53
C GLU A 225 -22.08 -8.95 -6.59
N LEU A 226 -23.37 -9.13 -6.30
CA LEU A 226 -24.43 -9.00 -7.31
C LEU A 226 -24.59 -7.58 -7.85
N GLU A 227 -24.74 -6.61 -6.98
CA GLU A 227 -24.92 -5.21 -7.38
C GLU A 227 -23.68 -4.63 -8.06
N PRO A 228 -22.45 -4.79 -7.51
CA PRO A 228 -21.23 -4.34 -8.19
C PRO A 228 -21.02 -5.00 -9.55
N PHE A 229 -21.32 -6.30 -9.69
CA PHE A 229 -21.24 -6.98 -10.97
C PHE A 229 -22.16 -6.36 -12.03
N VAL A 230 -23.40 -6.09 -11.66
CA VAL A 230 -24.38 -5.44 -12.57
C VAL A 230 -23.92 -4.02 -12.92
N LYS A 231 -23.39 -3.24 -11.97
CA LYS A 231 -22.87 -1.89 -12.21
C LYS A 231 -21.75 -1.83 -13.23
N LEU A 232 -20.93 -2.90 -13.37
CA LEU A 232 -19.90 -2.93 -14.41
C LEU A 232 -20.49 -2.79 -15.82
N PHE A 233 -21.74 -3.23 -16.06
CA PHE A 233 -22.40 -3.11 -17.36
C PHE A 233 -22.79 -1.67 -17.71
N ASP A 234 -22.73 -0.74 -16.76
CA ASP A 234 -22.89 0.69 -16.99
C ASP A 234 -21.57 1.36 -17.42
N THR A 235 -20.45 0.63 -17.39
CA THR A 235 -19.13 1.14 -17.73
C THR A 235 -18.76 0.88 -19.18
N LYS A 236 -17.95 1.78 -19.77
CA LYS A 236 -17.39 1.57 -21.11
C LYS A 236 -16.36 0.44 -21.12
N ASP A 237 -15.65 0.28 -20.01
CA ASP A 237 -14.60 -0.74 -19.85
C ASP A 237 -15.15 -2.17 -19.92
N GLN A 238 -16.33 -2.42 -19.36
CA GLN A 238 -16.98 -3.73 -19.47
C GLN A 238 -17.25 -4.09 -20.94
N LYS A 239 -17.84 -3.16 -21.68
CA LYS A 239 -18.15 -3.34 -23.10
C LYS A 239 -16.89 -3.54 -23.93
N GLU A 240 -15.89 -2.66 -23.76
CA GLU A 240 -14.59 -2.75 -24.43
C GLU A 240 -13.88 -4.07 -24.13
N GLY A 241 -13.89 -4.52 -22.87
CA GLY A 241 -13.24 -5.77 -22.47
C GLY A 241 -13.81 -6.99 -23.17
N VAL A 242 -15.14 -7.09 -23.23
CA VAL A 242 -15.84 -8.18 -23.90
C VAL A 242 -15.60 -8.14 -25.43
N GLU A 243 -15.75 -6.97 -26.05
CA GLU A 243 -15.51 -6.79 -27.49
C GLU A 243 -14.06 -7.14 -27.86
N ALA A 244 -13.08 -6.60 -27.10
CA ALA A 244 -11.67 -6.87 -27.34
C ALA A 244 -11.33 -8.37 -27.23
N PHE A 245 -11.92 -9.06 -26.24
CA PHE A 245 -11.74 -10.49 -26.06
C PHE A 245 -12.29 -11.30 -27.26
N LEU A 246 -13.51 -10.98 -27.72
CA LEU A 246 -14.14 -11.65 -28.86
C LEU A 246 -13.36 -11.39 -30.17
N ASP A 247 -12.86 -10.17 -30.36
CA ASP A 247 -12.09 -9.74 -31.52
C ASP A 247 -10.61 -10.17 -31.46
N LYS A 248 -10.16 -10.80 -30.37
CA LYS A 248 -8.76 -11.22 -30.13
C LYS A 248 -7.76 -10.06 -30.28
N ARG A 249 -8.13 -8.87 -29.84
CA ARG A 249 -7.31 -7.66 -29.79
C ARG A 249 -7.04 -7.24 -28.34
N LYS A 250 -6.07 -6.35 -28.16
CA LYS A 250 -5.86 -5.69 -26.85
C LYS A 250 -7.00 -4.70 -26.58
N PRO A 251 -7.53 -4.65 -25.34
CA PRO A 251 -8.51 -3.64 -24.95
C PRO A 251 -7.87 -2.26 -24.83
N ASN A 252 -8.69 -1.23 -25.05
CA ASN A 252 -8.34 0.16 -24.85
C ASN A 252 -9.19 0.74 -23.70
N TRP A 253 -8.71 0.57 -22.49
CA TRP A 253 -9.41 0.97 -21.29
C TRP A 253 -9.59 2.47 -21.19
N GLN A 254 -10.78 2.92 -20.80
CA GLN A 254 -11.13 4.33 -20.65
C GLN A 254 -11.36 4.73 -19.19
N ASN A 255 -11.44 3.75 -18.28
CA ASN A 255 -11.74 3.95 -16.86
C ASN A 255 -13.07 4.75 -16.65
N ALA A 256 -14.06 4.44 -17.42
CA ALA A 256 -15.33 5.16 -17.49
C ALA A 256 -16.53 4.18 -17.64
#